data_94fd0a66876295664b2601df299eccc0
#
_entry.id   94fd0a66876295664b2601df299eccc0
#
_cell.length_a   1.000
_cell.length_b   1.000
_cell.length_c   1.000
_cell.angle_alpha   90.00
_cell.angle_beta   90.00
_cell.angle_gamma   90.00
#
_symmetry.space_group_name_H-M   'P 1'
#
loop_
_entity.id
_entity.type
_entity.pdbx_description
1 polymer ?
#
loop_
_entity_poly.entity_id
_entity_poly.type
_entity_poly.pdbx_seq_one_letter_code
_entity_poly.pdbx_strand_id
1 'polypeptide(L)'
;MALGGGTFTVPNKVLPGAYINFVSMARALGSMGERGIVALPLEMNWGPEDEVITIDAGEFQKEALNILGYSFADEEMKPLREVFKGAKLVKLYRINGAGGKKATATVGTEGLTITAKHPGTRGNDIKIVVQANIDDETKFDVITYIGTTKVDTQTVATIAELEPNNFVEFNGTGALEITAGVPLAGGENGTSTGENYSSFLDKIEAEDFTTLVYAGEDEVTKALFDSFTKRLRDDEGVKITTVLHDYVKADFEGVISVKNNPELVYWVAGQSAGANVNESLTNRKYDGEYEVNTKFKKREFEQAIQNGEFAFYQDGNDVRVLKDINTFTNFAPEKNQDFSSNRVIRVLDQIANDTARIFSDYYLGKVTNDDTGRELFKNELVNYHEQLLNIRAIENFNQEDIIVLPGVQKQDVIVNEVVQPTDSMEKLYMSIEVR
;
A
#
# COMPACT_ATOMS: atom_id res chain seq x y z
N MET A 1 -12.03 -5.17 -59.97
CA MET A 1 -12.68 -4.48 -58.86
C MET A 1 -13.67 -5.42 -58.18
N ALA A 2 -13.64 -5.59 -56.90
CA ALA A 2 -14.68 -6.32 -56.17
C ALA A 2 -16.00 -5.53 -56.27
N LEU A 3 -17.07 -6.19 -56.72
CA LEU A 3 -18.39 -5.55 -56.93
C LEU A 3 -19.15 -5.22 -55.64
N GLY A 4 -18.74 -5.80 -54.52
CA GLY A 4 -19.33 -5.55 -53.20
C GLY A 4 -18.26 -5.32 -52.13
N GLY A 5 -18.60 -4.59 -51.08
CA GLY A 5 -17.70 -4.30 -49.96
C GLY A 5 -18.24 -3.17 -49.09
N GLY A 6 -17.55 -2.87 -48.01
CA GLY A 6 -17.89 -1.82 -47.07
C GLY A 6 -18.58 -2.32 -45.77
N THR A 7 -19.03 -1.40 -44.94
CA THR A 7 -19.69 -1.68 -43.66
C THR A 7 -21.20 -1.90 -43.81
N PHE A 8 -21.84 -2.52 -42.83
CA PHE A 8 -23.29 -2.70 -42.79
C PHE A 8 -23.82 -2.53 -41.36
N THR A 9 -25.03 -2.05 -41.27
CA THR A 9 -25.77 -2.00 -39.98
C THR A 9 -26.87 -3.07 -39.96
N VAL A 10 -27.38 -3.45 -41.13
CA VAL A 10 -28.38 -4.52 -41.28
C VAL A 10 -27.91 -5.37 -42.51
N PRO A 11 -28.11 -6.70 -42.52
CA PRO A 11 -27.69 -7.58 -43.62
C PRO A 11 -28.65 -7.48 -44.81
N ASN A 12 -28.70 -6.31 -45.47
CA ASN A 12 -29.57 -5.99 -46.59
C ASN A 12 -28.86 -5.67 -47.91
N LYS A 13 -27.61 -6.11 -48.05
CA LYS A 13 -26.82 -5.84 -49.24
C LYS A 13 -27.21 -6.76 -50.41
N VAL A 14 -27.28 -6.22 -51.63
CA VAL A 14 -27.74 -6.91 -52.82
C VAL A 14 -26.62 -7.48 -53.64
N LEU A 15 -25.46 -6.86 -53.67
CA LEU A 15 -24.32 -7.31 -54.44
C LEU A 15 -23.53 -8.46 -53.77
N PRO A 16 -23.12 -9.50 -54.51
CA PRO A 16 -22.20 -10.49 -53.98
C PRO A 16 -20.87 -9.83 -53.58
N GLY A 17 -20.42 -10.07 -52.33
CA GLY A 17 -19.16 -9.50 -51.82
C GLY A 17 -18.99 -9.74 -50.32
N ALA A 18 -17.81 -9.41 -49.80
CA ALA A 18 -17.51 -9.47 -48.37
C ALA A 18 -17.85 -8.12 -47.74
N TYR A 19 -18.75 -8.13 -46.75
CA TYR A 19 -19.16 -6.97 -45.97
C TYR A 19 -18.70 -7.20 -44.55
N ILE A 20 -17.72 -6.41 -44.10
CA ILE A 20 -17.01 -6.63 -42.81
C ILE A 20 -17.19 -5.39 -41.93
N ASN A 21 -17.77 -5.58 -40.77
CA ASN A 21 -17.79 -4.56 -39.71
C ASN A 21 -16.77 -4.92 -38.65
N PHE A 22 -15.95 -3.95 -38.29
CA PHE A 22 -15.19 -4.00 -37.05
C PHE A 22 -16.04 -3.34 -35.96
N VAL A 23 -16.59 -4.13 -35.07
CA VAL A 23 -17.27 -3.66 -33.87
C VAL A 23 -16.33 -3.83 -32.71
N SER A 24 -16.03 -2.76 -32.02
CA SER A 24 -15.40 -2.84 -30.70
C SER A 24 -16.44 -3.49 -29.76
N MET A 25 -16.23 -4.75 -29.44
CA MET A 25 -16.87 -5.28 -28.22
C MET A 25 -16.25 -4.51 -27.08
N ALA A 26 -17.09 -3.82 -26.31
CA ALA A 26 -16.72 -3.39 -24.97
C ALA A 26 -16.34 -4.68 -24.22
N ARG A 27 -15.05 -4.92 -24.07
CA ARG A 27 -14.54 -5.98 -23.23
C ARG A 27 -14.82 -5.54 -21.79
N ALA A 28 -15.85 -6.06 -21.16
CA ALA A 28 -15.86 -6.27 -19.74
C ALA A 28 -14.82 -7.39 -19.47
N LEU A 29 -13.57 -7.07 -19.52
CA LEU A 29 -12.50 -7.99 -19.14
C LEU A 29 -12.28 -7.74 -17.66
N GLY A 30 -12.66 -8.70 -16.81
CA GLY A 30 -12.11 -8.82 -15.49
C GLY A 30 -10.59 -8.83 -15.60
N SER A 31 -9.97 -7.68 -15.44
CA SER A 31 -8.52 -7.58 -15.33
C SER A 31 -8.14 -7.86 -13.89
N MET A 32 -6.95 -8.46 -13.66
CA MET A 32 -6.39 -8.56 -12.32
C MET A 32 -6.33 -7.19 -11.66
N GLY A 33 -6.77 -7.10 -10.40
CA GLY A 33 -6.73 -5.88 -9.60
C GLY A 33 -5.30 -5.41 -9.36
N GLU A 34 -5.15 -4.12 -9.15
CA GLU A 34 -3.85 -3.55 -8.83
C GLU A 34 -3.39 -4.00 -7.43
N ARG A 35 -2.10 -4.30 -7.34
CA ARG A 35 -1.40 -4.65 -6.11
C ARG A 35 -0.32 -3.61 -5.82
N GLY A 36 0.25 -3.66 -4.61
CA GLY A 36 1.35 -2.80 -4.24
C GLY A 36 0.96 -1.61 -3.38
N ILE A 37 -0.20 -1.67 -2.71
CA ILE A 37 -0.67 -0.60 -1.82
C ILE A 37 -0.48 -1.05 -0.36
N VAL A 38 0.29 -0.25 0.40
CA VAL A 38 0.58 -0.50 1.82
C VAL A 38 -0.07 0.57 2.68
N ALA A 39 -0.84 0.16 3.68
CA ALA A 39 -1.37 1.02 4.74
C ALA A 39 -0.35 1.07 5.90
N LEU A 40 0.12 2.26 6.24
CA LEU A 40 1.24 2.48 7.16
C LEU A 40 0.93 3.56 8.19
N PRO A 41 0.72 3.21 9.46
CA PRO A 41 0.77 4.18 10.56
C PRO A 41 2.21 4.43 10.97
N LEU A 42 2.61 5.70 11.07
CA LEU A 42 3.98 6.08 11.42
C LEU A 42 4.00 7.26 12.39
N GLU A 43 4.89 7.22 13.38
CA GLU A 43 5.23 8.39 14.18
C GLU A 43 6.10 9.33 13.36
N MET A 44 5.70 10.60 13.29
CA MET A 44 6.40 11.60 12.49
C MET A 44 6.49 12.93 13.22
N ASN A 45 7.58 13.65 12.98
CA ASN A 45 7.79 14.97 13.57
C ASN A 45 7.14 16.12 12.78
N TRP A 46 6.45 15.78 11.67
CA TRP A 46 5.79 16.70 10.74
C TRP A 46 4.69 15.99 9.96
N GLY A 47 3.75 16.74 9.43
CA GLY A 47 2.68 16.26 8.55
C GLY A 47 1.30 16.52 9.12
N PRO A 48 0.25 16.33 8.32
CA PRO A 48 -1.13 16.56 8.72
C PRO A 48 -1.53 15.68 9.89
N GLU A 49 -2.53 16.16 10.62
CA GLU A 49 -3.16 15.42 11.71
C GLU A 49 -4.41 14.74 11.18
N ASP A 50 -4.68 13.53 11.67
CA ASP A 50 -5.95 12.84 11.50
C ASP A 50 -6.38 12.64 10.01
N GLU A 51 -5.41 12.51 9.13
CA GLU A 51 -5.60 12.38 7.68
C GLU A 51 -4.75 11.25 7.10
N VAL A 52 -5.30 10.50 6.14
CA VAL A 52 -4.56 9.51 5.36
C VAL A 52 -3.94 10.21 4.16
N ILE A 53 -2.62 10.18 4.06
CA ILE A 53 -1.86 10.73 2.94
C ILE A 53 -1.57 9.58 1.95
N THR A 54 -1.94 9.77 0.70
CA THR A 54 -1.58 8.84 -0.38
C THR A 54 -0.30 9.31 -1.05
N ILE A 55 0.72 8.47 -1.09
CA ILE A 55 2.04 8.79 -1.65
C ILE A 55 2.42 7.73 -2.68
N ASP A 56 2.75 8.15 -3.89
CA ASP A 56 3.33 7.31 -4.95
C ASP A 56 4.86 7.22 -4.79
N ALA A 57 5.46 6.10 -5.21
CA ALA A 57 6.91 5.89 -5.10
C ALA A 57 7.76 6.95 -5.83
N GLY A 58 7.30 7.40 -7.00
CA GLY A 58 7.99 8.45 -7.77
C GLY A 58 7.83 9.84 -7.16
N GLU A 59 6.67 10.12 -6.57
CA GLU A 59 6.37 11.35 -5.84
C GLU A 59 7.21 11.42 -4.54
N PHE A 60 7.26 10.32 -3.78
CA PHE A 60 8.09 10.24 -2.58
C PHE A 60 9.54 10.61 -2.82
N GLN A 61 10.13 10.13 -3.91
CA GLN A 61 11.52 10.44 -4.23
C GLN A 61 11.76 11.93 -4.54
N LYS A 62 10.78 12.63 -5.11
CA LYS A 62 10.91 14.02 -5.59
C LYS A 62 10.40 15.04 -4.58
N GLU A 63 9.28 14.74 -3.93
CA GLU A 63 8.49 15.68 -3.16
C GLU A 63 8.47 15.38 -1.65
N ALA A 64 9.26 14.41 -1.18
CA ALA A 64 9.27 14.03 0.24
C ALA A 64 9.43 15.23 1.18
N LEU A 65 10.31 16.18 0.85
CA LEU A 65 10.52 17.38 1.66
C LEU A 65 9.26 18.25 1.74
N ASN A 66 8.55 18.43 0.63
CA ASN A 66 7.36 19.27 0.57
C ASN A 66 6.14 18.62 1.26
N ILE A 67 6.04 17.28 1.21
CA ILE A 67 4.91 16.53 1.76
C ILE A 67 5.15 16.18 3.23
N LEU A 68 6.35 15.70 3.56
CA LEU A 68 6.67 15.09 4.84
C LEU A 68 7.66 15.89 5.69
N GLY A 69 8.14 17.03 5.19
CA GLY A 69 9.09 17.90 5.90
C GLY A 69 10.53 17.37 5.98
N TYR A 70 10.83 16.27 5.31
CA TYR A 70 12.13 15.62 5.26
C TYR A 70 12.51 15.24 3.84
N SER A 71 13.78 15.36 3.50
CA SER A 71 14.29 14.90 2.21
C SER A 71 14.23 13.38 2.12
N PHE A 72 14.09 12.85 0.91
CA PHE A 72 14.08 11.41 0.67
C PHE A 72 15.23 10.65 1.36
N ALA A 73 16.43 11.26 1.45
CA ALA A 73 17.62 10.63 2.04
C ALA A 73 17.70 10.76 3.57
N ASP A 74 16.83 11.52 4.22
CA ASP A 74 16.84 11.71 5.67
C ASP A 74 16.49 10.41 6.40
N GLU A 75 17.03 10.23 7.61
CA GLU A 75 16.87 8.98 8.40
C GLU A 75 15.40 8.73 8.78
N GLU A 76 14.65 9.77 9.00
CA GLU A 76 13.21 9.71 9.30
C GLU A 76 12.39 9.09 8.16
N MET A 77 12.90 9.14 6.92
CA MET A 77 12.25 8.58 5.74
C MET A 77 12.63 7.12 5.47
N LYS A 78 13.51 6.54 6.28
CA LYS A 78 13.97 5.16 6.12
C LYS A 78 12.84 4.12 6.15
N PRO A 79 11.85 4.18 7.05
CA PRO A 79 10.70 3.26 7.02
C PRO A 79 9.95 3.28 5.67
N LEU A 80 9.73 4.47 5.12
CA LEU A 80 9.09 4.63 3.82
C LEU A 80 9.96 4.10 2.67
N ARG A 81 11.28 4.36 2.71
CA ARG A 81 12.20 3.78 1.71
C ARG A 81 12.19 2.25 1.71
N GLU A 82 12.07 1.63 2.89
CA GLU A 82 11.93 0.16 3.00
C GLU A 82 10.62 -0.33 2.37
N VAL A 83 9.50 0.31 2.68
CA VAL A 83 8.20 -0.03 2.07
C VAL A 83 8.25 0.11 0.55
N PHE A 84 8.81 1.20 0.05
CA PHE A 84 8.91 1.46 -1.39
C PHE A 84 9.92 0.59 -2.15
N LYS A 85 10.66 -0.29 -1.47
CA LYS A 85 11.42 -1.37 -2.16
C LYS A 85 10.50 -2.35 -2.90
N GLY A 86 9.24 -2.44 -2.53
CA GLY A 86 8.26 -3.32 -3.16
C GLY A 86 6.94 -2.64 -3.48
N ALA A 87 6.47 -1.74 -2.63
CA ALA A 87 5.20 -1.05 -2.81
C ALA A 87 5.24 -0.03 -3.96
N LYS A 88 4.09 0.17 -4.61
CA LYS A 88 3.86 1.24 -5.58
C LYS A 88 3.29 2.48 -4.92
N LEU A 89 2.46 2.27 -3.90
CA LEU A 89 1.67 3.30 -3.26
C LEU A 89 1.60 3.05 -1.75
N VAL A 90 1.70 4.10 -0.95
CA VAL A 90 1.55 4.04 0.50
C VAL A 90 0.40 4.93 0.93
N LYS A 91 -0.49 4.39 1.75
CA LYS A 91 -1.50 5.10 2.52
C LYS A 91 -0.93 5.36 3.91
N LEU A 92 -0.30 6.53 4.06
CA LEU A 92 0.41 6.92 5.27
C LEU A 92 -0.53 7.66 6.23
N TYR A 93 -0.48 7.30 7.51
CA TYR A 93 -1.18 8.02 8.57
C TYR A 93 -0.21 8.39 9.70
N ARG A 94 -0.19 9.66 10.08
CA ARG A 94 0.62 10.15 11.19
C ARG A 94 -0.06 9.87 12.54
N ILE A 95 0.48 8.93 13.32
CA ILE A 95 -0.10 8.48 14.58
C ILE A 95 0.01 9.54 15.70
N ASN A 96 1.12 10.24 15.80
CA ASN A 96 1.43 11.22 16.85
C ASN A 96 1.13 12.67 16.44
N GLY A 97 0.17 12.90 15.56
CA GLY A 97 -0.25 14.24 15.13
C GLY A 97 -1.14 14.91 16.17
N ALA A 98 -2.16 14.19 16.61
CA ALA A 98 -3.20 14.70 17.51
C ALA A 98 -2.64 15.20 18.85
N GLY A 99 -3.03 16.42 19.24
CA GLY A 99 -2.56 17.08 20.47
C GLY A 99 -1.15 17.67 20.39
N GLY A 100 -0.53 17.64 19.20
CA GLY A 100 0.72 18.33 18.93
C GLY A 100 0.54 19.86 18.90
N LYS A 101 1.66 20.60 18.94
CA LYS A 101 1.66 22.07 18.85
C LYS A 101 2.40 22.53 17.60
N LYS A 102 1.87 23.56 16.94
CA LYS A 102 2.53 24.24 15.82
C LYS A 102 3.61 25.18 16.33
N ALA A 103 4.77 25.16 15.71
CA ALA A 103 5.82 26.14 15.98
C ALA A 103 5.39 27.53 15.43
N THR A 104 5.74 28.60 16.14
CA THR A 104 5.43 29.97 15.76
C THR A 104 6.63 30.89 15.89
N ALA A 105 6.60 31.99 15.14
CA ALA A 105 7.54 33.09 15.30
C ALA A 105 6.85 34.41 15.01
N THR A 106 7.42 35.53 15.50
CA THR A 106 6.97 36.89 15.16
C THR A 106 8.18 37.71 14.73
N VAL A 107 8.06 38.42 13.63
CA VAL A 107 9.05 39.34 13.11
C VAL A 107 8.51 40.78 13.29
N GLY A 108 9.21 41.59 14.09
CA GLY A 108 8.76 42.93 14.46
C GLY A 108 7.80 42.98 15.64
N THR A 109 7.52 44.17 16.16
CA THR A 109 6.77 44.35 17.44
C THR A 109 5.26 44.16 17.26
N GLU A 110 4.70 44.48 16.09
CA GLU A 110 3.29 44.21 15.70
C GLU A 110 3.26 43.69 14.26
N GLY A 111 4.28 42.95 13.89
CA GLY A 111 4.59 42.63 12.53
C GLY A 111 4.05 41.27 12.04
N LEU A 112 4.87 40.63 11.27
CA LEU A 112 4.59 39.33 10.64
C LEU A 112 4.59 38.21 11.68
N THR A 113 3.46 37.55 11.88
CA THR A 113 3.33 36.30 12.63
C THR A 113 3.38 35.12 11.68
N ILE A 114 4.26 34.18 11.94
CA ILE A 114 4.48 32.97 11.15
C ILE A 114 4.06 31.77 12.00
N THR A 115 3.24 30.91 11.43
CA THR A 115 2.79 29.67 12.08
C THR A 115 3.16 28.48 11.19
N ALA A 116 3.78 27.46 11.76
CA ALA A 116 4.04 26.21 11.06
C ALA A 116 2.73 25.60 10.54
N LYS A 117 2.74 25.05 9.32
CA LYS A 117 1.54 24.46 8.70
C LYS A 117 1.03 23.26 9.52
N HIS A 118 1.95 22.42 10.01
CA HIS A 118 1.64 21.24 10.79
C HIS A 118 2.25 21.31 12.20
N PRO A 119 1.65 20.65 13.19
CA PRO A 119 2.27 20.51 14.51
C PRO A 119 3.46 19.56 14.43
N GLY A 120 4.37 19.69 15.39
CA GLY A 120 5.50 18.78 15.52
C GLY A 120 6.82 19.50 15.72
N THR A 121 7.79 18.73 16.19
CA THR A 121 9.13 19.26 16.53
C THR A 121 9.88 19.76 15.30
N ARG A 122 9.60 19.22 14.10
CA ARG A 122 10.19 19.66 12.83
C ARG A 122 9.87 21.12 12.49
N GLY A 123 8.72 21.62 12.98
CA GLY A 123 8.37 23.03 12.85
C GLY A 123 9.41 23.98 13.46
N ASN A 124 10.16 23.55 14.47
CA ASN A 124 11.21 24.35 15.12
C ASN A 124 12.46 24.50 14.23
N ASP A 125 12.62 23.68 13.18
CA ASP A 125 13.72 23.79 12.23
C ASP A 125 13.42 24.78 11.10
N ILE A 126 12.21 25.36 11.08
CA ILE A 126 11.83 26.39 10.12
C ILE A 126 12.39 27.74 10.55
N LYS A 127 12.95 28.46 9.61
CA LYS A 127 13.52 29.81 9.80
C LYS A 127 13.05 30.73 8.69
N ILE A 128 12.62 31.94 9.07
CA ILE A 128 12.22 32.98 8.13
C ILE A 128 13.29 34.07 8.10
N VAL A 129 13.72 34.43 6.89
CA VAL A 129 14.61 35.57 6.61
C VAL A 129 13.82 36.61 5.83
N VAL A 130 13.91 37.87 6.23
CA VAL A 130 13.34 39.00 5.49
C VAL A 130 14.49 39.94 5.11
N GLN A 131 14.67 40.18 3.83
CA GLN A 131 15.70 41.08 3.32
C GLN A 131 15.12 42.05 2.29
N ALA A 132 15.75 43.21 2.11
CA ALA A 132 15.38 44.12 1.03
C ALA A 132 15.62 43.44 -0.33
N ASN A 133 14.67 43.60 -1.26
CA ASN A 133 14.87 43.09 -2.61
C ASN A 133 15.90 43.95 -3.34
N ILE A 134 16.79 43.28 -4.10
CA ILE A 134 17.93 43.95 -4.77
C ILE A 134 17.46 44.78 -6.01
N ASP A 135 16.42 44.30 -6.69
CA ASP A 135 15.95 44.84 -7.95
C ASP A 135 14.87 45.93 -7.72
N ASP A 136 14.16 45.90 -6.57
CA ASP A 136 13.09 46.83 -6.23
C ASP A 136 13.16 47.21 -4.73
N GLU A 137 13.71 48.35 -4.42
CA GLU A 137 13.89 48.85 -3.04
C GLU A 137 12.57 49.04 -2.27
N THR A 138 11.41 49.00 -2.95
CA THR A 138 10.09 49.08 -2.31
C THR A 138 9.56 47.71 -1.84
N LYS A 139 10.28 46.65 -2.15
CA LYS A 139 9.89 45.25 -1.83
C LYS A 139 10.89 44.55 -0.94
N PHE A 140 10.41 43.45 -0.35
CA PHE A 140 11.19 42.54 0.48
C PHE A 140 11.11 41.13 -0.08
N ASP A 141 12.23 40.42 0.01
CA ASP A 141 12.23 38.96 -0.17
C ASP A 141 12.02 38.28 1.18
N VAL A 142 10.91 37.59 1.32
CA VAL A 142 10.59 36.74 2.48
C VAL A 142 10.95 35.31 2.12
N ILE A 143 11.96 34.77 2.79
CA ILE A 143 12.56 33.48 2.45
C ILE A 143 12.28 32.47 3.57
N THR A 144 11.68 31.34 3.22
CA THR A 144 11.46 30.21 4.15
C THR A 144 12.58 29.18 3.99
N TYR A 145 13.19 28.82 5.11
CA TYR A 145 14.17 27.74 5.20
C TYR A 145 13.64 26.63 6.11
N ILE A 146 13.96 25.40 5.79
CA ILE A 146 13.86 24.25 6.72
C ILE A 146 15.28 23.70 6.96
N GLY A 147 15.75 23.84 8.19
CA GLY A 147 17.18 23.64 8.49
C GLY A 147 18.04 24.63 7.69
N THR A 148 18.85 24.11 6.77
CA THR A 148 19.71 24.88 5.87
C THR A 148 19.16 25.01 4.44
N THR A 149 18.07 24.30 4.13
CA THR A 149 17.51 24.24 2.78
C THR A 149 16.51 25.37 2.58
N LYS A 150 16.72 26.19 1.56
CA LYS A 150 15.76 27.20 1.12
C LYS A 150 14.61 26.50 0.39
N VAL A 151 13.39 26.65 0.89
CA VAL A 151 12.20 25.98 0.35
C VAL A 151 11.22 26.90 -0.33
N ASP A 152 11.24 28.20 -0.01
CA ASP A 152 10.36 29.18 -0.64
C ASP A 152 11.00 30.58 -0.63
N THR A 153 10.60 31.43 -1.56
CA THR A 153 10.94 32.85 -1.62
C THR A 153 9.79 33.64 -2.23
N GLN A 154 9.27 34.61 -1.50
CA GLN A 154 8.21 35.50 -1.96
C GLN A 154 8.72 36.93 -1.95
N THR A 155 8.57 37.65 -3.05
CA THR A 155 8.94 39.07 -3.19
C THR A 155 7.66 39.90 -3.09
N VAL A 156 7.50 40.65 -1.99
CA VAL A 156 6.27 41.36 -1.63
C VAL A 156 6.59 42.76 -1.09
N ALA A 157 5.66 43.68 -1.21
CA ALA A 157 5.76 45.02 -0.60
C ALA A 157 5.18 45.06 0.81
N THR A 158 4.17 44.21 1.09
CA THR A 158 3.43 44.18 2.35
C THR A 158 3.20 42.75 2.87
N ILE A 159 2.93 42.62 4.16
CA ILE A 159 2.56 41.29 4.78
C ILE A 159 1.30 40.69 4.13
N ALA A 160 0.34 41.53 3.73
CA ALA A 160 -0.92 41.12 3.12
C ALA A 160 -0.78 40.42 1.77
N GLU A 161 0.37 40.57 1.10
CA GLU A 161 0.68 39.91 -0.17
C GLU A 161 1.33 38.51 0.00
N LEU A 162 1.68 38.17 1.23
CA LEU A 162 2.27 36.84 1.51
C LEU A 162 1.22 35.73 1.41
N GLU A 163 1.53 34.72 0.64
CA GLU A 163 0.71 33.53 0.49
C GLU A 163 1.25 32.36 1.36
N PRO A 164 0.38 31.50 1.91
CA PRO A 164 0.84 30.28 2.59
C PRO A 164 1.67 29.39 1.66
N ASN A 165 2.68 28.74 2.21
CA ASN A 165 3.45 27.74 1.47
C ASN A 165 3.31 26.34 2.10
N ASN A 166 4.11 25.38 1.66
CA ASN A 166 4.03 24.00 2.16
C ASN A 166 4.44 23.85 3.63
N PHE A 167 5.07 24.87 4.23
CA PHE A 167 5.67 24.80 5.57
C PHE A 167 5.07 25.77 6.57
N VAL A 168 4.62 26.93 6.11
CA VAL A 168 4.14 28.01 6.99
C VAL A 168 2.95 28.76 6.43
N GLU A 169 2.18 29.31 7.35
CA GLU A 169 1.14 30.33 7.15
C GLU A 169 1.67 31.67 7.65
N PHE A 170 1.36 32.75 6.94
CA PHE A 170 1.75 34.11 7.26
C PHE A 170 0.53 34.92 7.69
N ASN A 171 0.62 35.65 8.79
CA ASN A 171 -0.44 36.52 9.29
C ASN A 171 0.17 37.82 9.85
N GLY A 172 -0.57 38.92 9.77
CA GLY A 172 -0.16 40.21 10.32
C GLY A 172 -0.62 41.39 9.44
N THR A 173 -0.51 42.60 9.98
CA THR A 173 -0.95 43.82 9.33
C THR A 173 0.09 44.97 9.38
N GLY A 174 1.22 44.72 10.04
CA GLY A 174 2.30 45.71 10.18
C GLY A 174 3.19 45.83 8.92
N ALA A 175 4.28 46.56 9.07
CA ALA A 175 5.34 46.65 8.05
C ALA A 175 6.26 45.42 8.16
N LEU A 176 6.83 45.00 7.03
CA LEU A 176 7.90 44.01 7.00
C LEU A 176 9.18 44.62 7.59
N GLU A 177 9.78 43.89 8.55
CA GLU A 177 11.05 44.27 9.17
C GLU A 177 12.16 43.33 8.69
N ILE A 178 13.32 43.88 8.33
CA ILE A 178 14.50 43.11 7.89
C ILE A 178 15.00 42.26 9.06
N THR A 179 15.22 40.97 8.78
CA THR A 179 15.82 40.05 9.75
C THR A 179 16.79 39.08 9.09
N ALA A 180 17.90 38.79 9.74
CA ALA A 180 18.88 37.79 9.29
C ALA A 180 18.40 36.34 9.47
N GLY A 181 17.29 36.14 10.19
CA GLY A 181 16.65 34.84 10.37
C GLY A 181 16.03 34.71 11.74
N VAL A 182 14.72 34.47 11.78
CA VAL A 182 13.97 34.18 12.99
C VAL A 182 13.52 32.71 12.92
N PRO A 183 13.99 31.83 13.83
CA PRO A 183 13.53 30.45 13.90
C PRO A 183 12.13 30.42 14.52
N LEU A 184 11.28 29.52 14.03
CA LEU A 184 10.04 29.17 14.72
C LEU A 184 10.36 28.33 15.97
N ALA A 185 9.49 28.41 16.97
CA ALA A 185 9.66 27.70 18.25
C ALA A 185 8.31 27.23 18.81
N GLY A 186 8.34 26.30 19.78
CA GLY A 186 7.16 25.79 20.47
C GLY A 186 6.43 24.68 19.73
N GLY A 187 7.00 24.14 18.65
CA GLY A 187 6.49 22.96 17.98
C GLY A 187 6.71 21.70 18.83
N GLU A 188 5.65 20.93 19.04
CA GLU A 188 5.66 19.69 19.84
C GLU A 188 4.89 18.60 19.09
N ASN A 189 5.36 17.35 19.17
CA ASN A 189 4.60 16.20 18.73
C ASN A 189 3.48 15.90 19.74
N GLY A 190 2.39 15.33 19.25
CA GLY A 190 1.42 14.65 20.10
C GLY A 190 1.96 13.31 20.59
N THR A 191 1.13 12.55 21.26
CA THR A 191 1.46 11.22 21.80
C THR A 191 0.76 10.14 21.02
N SER A 192 1.43 9.01 20.83
CA SER A 192 0.83 7.81 20.24
C SER A 192 0.19 6.97 21.34
N THR A 193 -1.07 6.62 21.16
CA THR A 193 -1.85 5.79 22.10
C THR A 193 -2.60 4.71 21.32
N GLY A 194 -3.11 3.68 22.01
CA GLY A 194 -3.96 2.66 21.37
C GLY A 194 -5.19 3.24 20.68
N GLU A 195 -5.73 4.37 21.17
CA GLU A 195 -6.86 5.08 20.55
C GLU A 195 -6.48 5.67 19.18
N ASN A 196 -5.26 6.19 19.02
CA ASN A 196 -4.78 6.69 17.74
C ASN A 196 -4.68 5.57 16.69
N TYR A 197 -4.25 4.36 17.11
CA TYR A 197 -4.23 3.21 16.21
C TYR A 197 -5.64 2.74 15.85
N SER A 198 -6.61 2.76 16.77
CA SER A 198 -8.02 2.50 16.46
C SER A 198 -8.56 3.51 15.44
N SER A 199 -8.29 4.80 15.64
CA SER A 199 -8.71 5.87 14.72
C SER A 199 -8.08 5.70 13.33
N PHE A 200 -6.82 5.27 13.27
CA PHE A 200 -6.17 4.93 12.01
C PHE A 200 -6.90 3.78 11.30
N LEU A 201 -7.20 2.68 12.02
CA LEU A 201 -7.88 1.53 11.43
C LEU A 201 -9.28 1.88 10.93
N ASP A 202 -10.02 2.69 11.66
CA ASP A 202 -11.34 3.18 11.24
C ASP A 202 -11.27 4.01 9.94
N LYS A 203 -10.21 4.81 9.76
CA LYS A 203 -10.03 5.64 8.56
C LYS A 203 -9.54 4.84 7.37
N ILE A 204 -8.59 3.94 7.60
CA ILE A 204 -8.00 3.16 6.51
C ILE A 204 -8.97 2.12 5.95
N GLU A 205 -9.98 1.72 6.71
CA GLU A 205 -11.03 0.80 6.25
C GLU A 205 -11.81 1.32 5.04
N ALA A 206 -11.91 2.65 4.89
CA ALA A 206 -12.56 3.28 3.74
C ALA A 206 -11.64 3.41 2.51
N GLU A 207 -10.39 2.99 2.61
CA GLU A 207 -9.38 3.11 1.57
C GLU A 207 -9.03 1.76 0.96
N ASP A 208 -8.64 1.76 -0.30
CA ASP A 208 -8.13 0.54 -0.96
C ASP A 208 -6.67 0.30 -0.56
N PHE A 209 -6.37 -0.88 -0.02
CA PHE A 209 -5.01 -1.34 0.28
C PHE A 209 -4.92 -2.86 0.26
N THR A 210 -3.72 -3.39 0.06
CA THR A 210 -3.47 -4.84 0.02
C THR A 210 -2.71 -5.35 1.22
N THR A 211 -1.93 -4.48 1.86
CA THR A 211 -1.10 -4.87 3.00
C THR A 211 -1.14 -3.79 4.07
N LEU A 212 -1.34 -4.21 5.31
CA LEU A 212 -1.30 -3.40 6.52
C LEU A 212 -0.03 -3.71 7.29
N VAL A 213 0.60 -2.73 7.92
CA VAL A 213 1.83 -2.96 8.69
C VAL A 213 1.82 -2.24 10.03
N TYR A 214 2.37 -2.90 11.05
CA TYR A 214 2.65 -2.31 12.36
C TYR A 214 4.00 -2.80 12.88
N ALA A 215 4.91 -1.86 13.14
CA ALA A 215 6.28 -2.14 13.59
C ALA A 215 6.46 -2.06 15.12
N GLY A 216 5.41 -1.66 15.85
CA GLY A 216 5.49 -1.52 17.30
C GLY A 216 5.48 -2.86 18.03
N GLU A 217 5.90 -2.82 19.30
CA GLU A 217 6.03 -4.01 20.15
C GLU A 217 4.85 -4.20 21.12
N ASP A 218 3.91 -3.25 21.16
CA ASP A 218 2.76 -3.34 22.06
C ASP A 218 1.81 -4.47 21.66
N GLU A 219 1.67 -5.46 22.54
CA GLU A 219 0.88 -6.66 22.31
C GLU A 219 -0.63 -6.40 22.13
N VAL A 220 -1.13 -5.33 22.77
CA VAL A 220 -2.55 -4.94 22.67
C VAL A 220 -2.81 -4.36 21.28
N THR A 221 -1.90 -3.52 20.80
CA THR A 221 -1.97 -2.95 19.46
C THR A 221 -1.80 -4.02 18.39
N LYS A 222 -0.85 -4.98 18.55
CA LYS A 222 -0.73 -6.14 17.63
C LYS A 222 -2.04 -6.93 17.57
N ALA A 223 -2.68 -7.20 18.72
CA ALA A 223 -3.97 -7.89 18.77
C ALA A 223 -5.11 -7.11 18.11
N LEU A 224 -5.09 -5.78 18.20
CA LEU A 224 -6.03 -4.90 17.51
C LEU A 224 -5.90 -5.05 15.97
N PHE A 225 -4.67 -5.03 15.45
CA PHE A 225 -4.40 -5.21 14.02
C PHE A 225 -4.78 -6.62 13.52
N ASP A 226 -4.49 -7.65 14.32
CA ASP A 226 -4.92 -9.03 14.04
C ASP A 226 -6.45 -9.16 13.96
N SER A 227 -7.15 -8.61 14.96
CA SER A 227 -8.63 -8.63 14.99
C SER A 227 -9.24 -7.86 13.82
N PHE A 228 -8.69 -6.72 13.47
CA PHE A 228 -9.10 -5.93 12.31
C PHE A 228 -8.92 -6.75 11.01
N THR A 229 -7.77 -7.41 10.85
CA THR A 229 -7.48 -8.25 9.68
C THR A 229 -8.47 -9.40 9.57
N LYS A 230 -8.73 -10.11 10.66
CA LYS A 230 -9.69 -11.22 10.70
C LYS A 230 -11.10 -10.75 10.34
N ARG A 231 -11.55 -9.63 10.92
CA ARG A 231 -12.87 -9.05 10.61
C ARG A 231 -13.01 -8.71 9.11
N LEU A 232 -12.05 -7.99 8.54
CA LEU A 232 -12.12 -7.65 7.11
C LEU A 232 -12.14 -8.89 6.23
N ARG A 233 -11.30 -9.89 6.55
CA ARG A 233 -11.19 -11.09 5.72
C ARG A 233 -12.37 -12.05 5.85
N ASP A 234 -12.86 -12.27 7.07
CA ASP A 234 -13.84 -13.31 7.36
C ASP A 234 -15.28 -12.77 7.37
N ASP A 235 -15.50 -11.56 7.91
CA ASP A 235 -16.84 -11.00 8.04
C ASP A 235 -17.22 -10.11 6.84
N GLU A 236 -16.27 -9.35 6.28
CA GLU A 236 -16.54 -8.39 5.20
C GLU A 236 -16.08 -8.88 3.81
N GLY A 237 -15.26 -9.93 3.77
CA GLY A 237 -14.79 -10.53 2.52
C GLY A 237 -13.65 -9.77 1.84
N VAL A 238 -13.12 -8.70 2.44
CA VAL A 238 -11.99 -7.92 1.92
C VAL A 238 -10.68 -8.61 2.31
N LYS A 239 -9.98 -9.19 1.35
CA LYS A 239 -8.77 -9.98 1.59
C LYS A 239 -7.53 -9.09 1.59
N ILE A 240 -7.02 -8.82 2.79
CA ILE A 240 -5.77 -8.07 3.04
C ILE A 240 -4.76 -8.95 3.78
N THR A 241 -3.50 -8.54 3.81
CA THR A 241 -2.44 -9.17 4.60
C THR A 241 -1.88 -8.17 5.60
N THR A 242 -1.70 -8.57 6.86
CA THR A 242 -1.08 -7.73 7.89
C THR A 242 0.30 -8.26 8.27
N VAL A 243 1.29 -7.37 8.37
CA VAL A 243 2.67 -7.69 8.73
C VAL A 243 2.99 -7.13 10.11
N LEU A 244 3.34 -8.02 11.04
CA LEU A 244 3.66 -7.71 12.43
C LEU A 244 5.04 -8.28 12.78
N HIS A 245 5.67 -7.77 13.84
CA HIS A 245 6.88 -8.35 14.41
C HIS A 245 6.53 -9.28 15.58
N ASP A 246 7.16 -10.46 15.61
CA ASP A 246 7.06 -11.46 16.68
C ASP A 246 5.62 -11.69 17.20
N TYR A 247 4.71 -12.08 16.28
CA TYR A 247 3.29 -12.26 16.59
C TYR A 247 2.70 -13.55 15.98
N VAL A 248 3.24 -14.70 16.38
CA VAL A 248 2.81 -16.01 15.87
C VAL A 248 1.46 -16.48 16.41
N LYS A 249 0.99 -15.89 17.52
CA LYS A 249 -0.28 -16.28 18.14
C LYS A 249 -1.53 -15.90 17.34
N ALA A 250 -1.36 -15.15 16.25
CA ALA A 250 -2.45 -14.90 15.30
C ALA A 250 -3.00 -16.20 14.73
N ASP A 251 -2.11 -17.15 14.39
CA ASP A 251 -2.44 -18.45 13.78
C ASP A 251 -3.46 -18.30 12.64
N PHE A 252 -3.16 -17.41 11.71
CA PHE A 252 -4.08 -16.94 10.68
C PHE A 252 -3.36 -16.65 9.37
N GLU A 253 -3.93 -17.06 8.25
CA GLU A 253 -3.32 -16.91 6.91
C GLU A 253 -3.17 -15.47 6.43
N GLY A 254 -3.94 -14.54 7.00
CA GLY A 254 -3.85 -13.10 6.70
C GLY A 254 -2.78 -12.35 7.49
N VAL A 255 -2.00 -13.04 8.36
CA VAL A 255 -1.00 -12.38 9.22
C VAL A 255 0.39 -12.97 8.98
N ILE A 256 1.36 -12.13 8.68
CA ILE A 256 2.79 -12.46 8.57
C ILE A 256 3.50 -11.99 9.84
N SER A 257 4.18 -12.89 10.54
CA SER A 257 4.99 -12.59 11.72
C SER A 257 6.48 -12.58 11.36
N VAL A 258 7.11 -11.41 11.38
CA VAL A 258 8.54 -11.26 11.10
C VAL A 258 9.35 -11.53 12.36
N LYS A 259 10.36 -12.42 12.26
CA LYS A 259 11.12 -12.89 13.43
C LYS A 259 12.29 -11.99 13.83
N ASN A 260 13.07 -11.49 12.88
CA ASN A 260 14.42 -10.99 13.16
C ASN A 260 14.45 -9.65 13.90
N ASN A 261 13.96 -8.60 13.29
CA ASN A 261 13.94 -7.23 13.82
C ASN A 261 12.62 -6.56 13.51
N PRO A 262 12.08 -5.71 14.39
CA PRO A 262 10.80 -5.05 14.15
C PRO A 262 10.77 -4.18 12.90
N GLU A 263 11.86 -3.48 12.57
CA GLU A 263 11.92 -2.58 11.42
C GLU A 263 11.81 -3.30 10.07
N LEU A 264 12.08 -4.61 10.03
CA LEU A 264 11.99 -5.40 8.80
C LEU A 264 10.56 -5.59 8.32
N VAL A 265 9.56 -5.34 9.17
CA VAL A 265 8.15 -5.40 8.78
C VAL A 265 7.84 -4.42 7.65
N TYR A 266 8.53 -3.30 7.57
CA TYR A 266 8.35 -2.31 6.50
C TYR A 266 8.74 -2.88 5.14
N TRP A 267 9.92 -3.50 5.04
CA TRP A 267 10.37 -4.16 3.82
C TRP A 267 9.47 -5.35 3.45
N VAL A 268 9.13 -6.19 4.44
CA VAL A 268 8.25 -7.36 4.21
C VAL A 268 6.87 -6.91 3.72
N ALA A 269 6.30 -5.84 4.30
CA ALA A 269 5.03 -5.29 3.86
C ALA A 269 5.10 -4.79 2.41
N GLY A 270 6.12 -4.01 2.08
CA GLY A 270 6.35 -3.52 0.72
C GLY A 270 6.49 -4.66 -0.28
N GLN A 271 7.34 -5.66 0.02
CA GLN A 271 7.55 -6.82 -0.85
C GLN A 271 6.30 -7.70 -0.98
N SER A 272 5.55 -7.92 0.11
CA SER A 272 4.31 -8.70 0.08
C SER A 272 3.24 -8.00 -0.75
N ALA A 273 3.10 -6.68 -0.60
CA ALA A 273 2.17 -5.88 -1.41
C ALA A 273 2.54 -5.90 -2.89
N GLY A 274 3.83 -5.68 -3.21
CA GLY A 274 4.31 -5.55 -4.59
C GLY A 274 4.57 -6.86 -5.31
N ALA A 275 4.62 -8.00 -4.60
CA ALA A 275 4.82 -9.29 -5.24
C ALA A 275 3.71 -9.62 -6.22
N ASN A 276 4.07 -10.14 -7.40
CA ASN A 276 3.10 -10.66 -8.36
C ASN A 276 2.34 -11.86 -7.75
N VAL A 277 1.14 -12.11 -8.26
CA VAL A 277 0.27 -13.19 -7.77
C VAL A 277 0.97 -14.56 -7.79
N ASN A 278 1.79 -14.81 -8.81
CA ASN A 278 2.54 -16.05 -9.01
C ASN A 278 3.96 -16.04 -8.43
N GLU A 279 4.32 -15.05 -7.61
CA GLU A 279 5.68 -14.87 -7.07
C GLU A 279 5.77 -15.30 -5.61
N SER A 280 6.87 -15.94 -5.23
CA SER A 280 7.25 -16.24 -3.85
C SER A 280 8.40 -15.35 -3.41
N LEU A 281 8.38 -14.94 -2.15
CA LEU A 281 9.49 -14.22 -1.52
C LEU A 281 10.57 -15.15 -0.97
N THR A 282 10.37 -16.48 -0.96
CA THR A 282 11.38 -17.46 -0.52
C THR A 282 12.70 -17.24 -1.26
N ASN A 283 13.80 -17.18 -0.53
CA ASN A 283 15.16 -16.91 -1.04
C ASN A 283 15.36 -15.52 -1.69
N ARG A 284 14.40 -14.60 -1.59
CA ARG A 284 14.56 -13.21 -2.05
C ARG A 284 15.65 -12.53 -1.24
N LYS A 285 16.55 -11.82 -1.93
CA LYS A 285 17.59 -11.04 -1.27
C LYS A 285 16.98 -9.80 -0.62
N TYR A 286 17.36 -9.54 0.63
CA TYR A 286 17.09 -8.28 1.29
C TYR A 286 18.00 -7.18 0.69
N ASP A 287 17.38 -6.12 0.22
CA ASP A 287 18.04 -4.95 -0.39
C ASP A 287 17.71 -3.65 0.36
N GLY A 288 17.26 -3.79 1.61
CA GLY A 288 16.93 -2.67 2.48
C GLY A 288 18.15 -2.10 3.22
N GLU A 289 17.86 -1.16 4.12
CA GLU A 289 18.85 -0.34 4.81
C GLU A 289 19.05 -0.69 6.29
N TYR A 290 18.16 -1.54 6.87
CA TYR A 290 18.31 -1.97 8.25
C TYR A 290 19.26 -3.14 8.38
N GLU A 291 20.04 -3.16 9.48
CA GLU A 291 20.81 -4.35 9.82
C GLU A 291 19.88 -5.48 10.21
N VAL A 292 20.15 -6.68 9.69
CA VAL A 292 19.35 -7.86 9.99
C VAL A 292 20.08 -8.77 10.97
N ASN A 293 19.47 -9.04 12.12
CA ASN A 293 19.97 -10.03 13.03
C ASN A 293 19.76 -11.45 12.47
N THR A 294 20.79 -12.04 11.90
CA THR A 294 20.78 -13.41 11.34
C THR A 294 21.48 -14.43 12.21
N LYS A 295 21.84 -14.09 13.47
CA LYS A 295 22.60 -14.93 14.39
C LYS A 295 21.73 -16.00 15.05
N PHE A 296 21.07 -16.85 14.24
CA PHE A 296 20.27 -17.98 14.69
C PHE A 296 20.92 -19.29 14.32
N LYS A 297 20.70 -20.31 15.16
CA LYS A 297 21.12 -21.69 14.88
C LYS A 297 20.16 -22.34 13.89
N LYS A 298 20.64 -23.39 13.19
CA LYS A 298 19.79 -24.15 12.27
C LYS A 298 18.45 -24.60 12.90
N ARG A 299 18.49 -25.08 14.15
CA ARG A 299 17.30 -25.52 14.88
C ARG A 299 16.29 -24.38 15.12
N GLU A 300 16.79 -23.15 15.34
CA GLU A 300 15.91 -21.98 15.56
C GLU A 300 15.23 -21.56 14.27
N PHE A 301 15.90 -21.73 13.12
CA PHE A 301 15.27 -21.53 11.80
C PHE A 301 14.23 -22.63 11.50
N GLU A 302 14.50 -23.89 11.82
CA GLU A 302 13.55 -24.99 11.68
C GLU A 302 12.30 -24.72 12.54
N GLN A 303 12.49 -24.23 13.77
CA GLN A 303 11.42 -23.89 14.67
C GLN A 303 10.63 -22.67 14.18
N ALA A 304 11.30 -21.65 13.64
CA ALA A 304 10.65 -20.50 13.04
C ALA A 304 9.67 -20.92 11.93
N ILE A 305 10.10 -21.81 11.03
CA ILE A 305 9.19 -22.35 9.99
C ILE A 305 8.01 -23.10 10.61
N GLN A 306 8.24 -23.92 11.65
CA GLN A 306 7.17 -24.66 12.32
C GLN A 306 6.17 -23.76 13.05
N ASN A 307 6.63 -22.63 13.54
CA ASN A 307 5.80 -21.61 14.21
C ASN A 307 5.11 -20.66 13.24
N GLY A 308 5.35 -20.74 11.93
CA GLY A 308 4.80 -19.79 10.96
C GLY A 308 5.48 -18.42 10.99
N GLU A 309 6.77 -18.36 11.35
CA GLU A 309 7.56 -17.12 11.40
C GLU A 309 8.27 -16.85 10.07
N PHE A 310 8.05 -15.68 9.51
CA PHE A 310 8.82 -15.16 8.37
C PHE A 310 10.18 -14.69 8.86
N ALA A 311 11.24 -15.36 8.43
CA ALA A 311 12.58 -15.10 8.92
C ALA A 311 13.58 -14.82 7.80
N PHE A 312 14.67 -14.13 8.17
CA PHE A 312 15.81 -13.88 7.30
C PHE A 312 17.02 -14.66 7.78
N TYR A 313 17.84 -15.13 6.84
CA TYR A 313 19.07 -15.85 7.12
C TYR A 313 20.24 -15.31 6.30
N GLN A 314 21.47 -15.59 6.75
CA GLN A 314 22.68 -15.23 6.04
C GLN A 314 23.04 -16.30 5.01
N ASP A 315 23.20 -15.91 3.76
CA ASP A 315 23.70 -16.75 2.67
C ASP A 315 24.94 -16.09 2.04
N GLY A 316 26.11 -16.53 2.46
CA GLY A 316 27.37 -15.88 2.07
C GLY A 316 27.40 -14.42 2.53
N ASN A 317 27.46 -13.49 1.58
CA ASN A 317 27.43 -12.04 1.86
C ASN A 317 26.02 -11.44 1.81
N ASP A 318 25.02 -12.22 1.43
CA ASP A 318 23.66 -11.75 1.27
C ASP A 318 22.78 -12.18 2.44
N VAL A 319 21.84 -11.32 2.82
CA VAL A 319 20.72 -11.68 3.68
C VAL A 319 19.54 -12.05 2.79
N ARG A 320 18.89 -13.17 3.06
CA ARG A 320 17.80 -13.70 2.26
C ARG A 320 16.60 -14.11 3.10
N VAL A 321 15.42 -14.09 2.51
CA VAL A 321 14.20 -14.64 3.09
C VAL A 321 14.32 -16.16 3.20
N LEU A 322 14.08 -16.70 4.39
CA LEU A 322 14.15 -18.14 4.64
C LEU A 322 13.00 -18.88 3.96
N LYS A 323 11.77 -18.40 4.18
CA LYS A 323 10.56 -18.97 3.60
C LYS A 323 9.42 -17.92 3.59
N ASP A 324 8.64 -17.88 2.50
CA ASP A 324 7.49 -17.00 2.34
C ASP A 324 6.24 -17.62 2.97
N ILE A 325 6.09 -17.47 4.29
CA ILE A 325 5.03 -18.09 5.10
C ILE A 325 4.32 -17.07 5.98
N ASN A 326 3.08 -17.40 6.35
CA ASN A 326 2.26 -16.70 7.32
C ASN A 326 2.18 -17.46 8.65
N THR A 327 1.42 -16.93 9.61
CA THR A 327 1.31 -17.48 10.96
C THR A 327 0.42 -18.72 11.08
N PHE A 328 -0.29 -19.12 10.02
CA PHE A 328 -1.23 -20.24 10.08
C PHE A 328 -0.50 -21.59 10.21
N THR A 329 -0.74 -22.28 11.29
CA THR A 329 -0.09 -23.54 11.66
C THR A 329 -1.05 -24.63 12.16
N ASN A 330 -2.27 -24.29 12.55
CA ASN A 330 -3.30 -25.24 12.97
C ASN A 330 -4.08 -25.81 11.78
N PHE A 331 -3.46 -26.74 11.06
CA PHE A 331 -4.05 -27.33 9.85
C PHE A 331 -5.27 -28.19 10.16
N ALA A 332 -6.31 -28.07 9.33
CA ALA A 332 -7.55 -28.84 9.36
C ALA A 332 -7.88 -29.36 7.94
N PRO A 333 -8.80 -30.34 7.80
CA PRO A 333 -9.17 -30.83 6.48
C PRO A 333 -9.67 -29.75 5.51
N GLU A 334 -10.35 -28.72 6.02
CA GLU A 334 -10.87 -27.59 5.26
C GLU A 334 -9.82 -26.50 4.96
N LYS A 335 -8.77 -26.43 5.80
CA LYS A 335 -7.61 -25.53 5.64
C LYS A 335 -6.33 -26.32 5.88
N ASN A 336 -5.78 -26.88 4.82
CA ASN A 336 -4.57 -27.70 4.86
C ASN A 336 -3.28 -26.85 4.93
N GLN A 337 -2.12 -27.48 4.82
CA GLN A 337 -0.81 -26.83 4.90
C GLN A 337 -0.59 -25.78 3.79
N ASP A 338 -1.28 -25.84 2.66
CA ASP A 338 -1.12 -24.88 1.56
C ASP A 338 -1.48 -23.47 2.01
N PHE A 339 -2.43 -23.33 2.95
CA PHE A 339 -2.81 -22.04 3.53
C PHE A 339 -1.71 -21.38 4.37
N SER A 340 -0.62 -22.06 4.69
CA SER A 340 0.55 -21.45 5.33
C SER A 340 1.50 -20.75 4.34
N SER A 341 1.35 -20.97 3.03
CA SER A 341 2.16 -20.33 1.99
C SER A 341 1.57 -18.97 1.61
N ASN A 342 2.35 -17.89 1.77
CA ASN A 342 1.92 -16.55 1.35
C ASN A 342 1.68 -16.47 -0.16
N ARG A 343 2.40 -17.24 -0.97
CA ARG A 343 2.17 -17.31 -2.41
C ARG A 343 0.79 -17.89 -2.72
N VAL A 344 0.40 -18.97 -2.06
CA VAL A 344 -0.92 -19.60 -2.23
C VAL A 344 -2.02 -18.63 -1.78
N ILE A 345 -1.88 -18.03 -0.60
CA ILE A 345 -2.84 -17.06 -0.07
C ILE A 345 -2.96 -15.85 -1.01
N ARG A 346 -1.86 -15.38 -1.59
CA ARG A 346 -1.88 -14.26 -2.55
C ARG A 346 -2.71 -14.56 -3.79
N VAL A 347 -2.70 -15.81 -4.28
CA VAL A 347 -3.57 -16.26 -5.38
C VAL A 347 -5.03 -16.29 -4.94
N LEU A 348 -5.34 -16.90 -3.80
CA LEU A 348 -6.71 -17.02 -3.30
C LEU A 348 -7.32 -15.65 -2.97
N ASP A 349 -6.55 -14.76 -2.35
CA ASP A 349 -6.96 -13.40 -2.04
C ASP A 349 -7.24 -12.58 -3.30
N GLN A 350 -6.38 -12.74 -4.33
CA GLN A 350 -6.58 -12.07 -5.61
C GLN A 350 -7.86 -12.54 -6.29
N ILE A 351 -8.13 -13.84 -6.30
CA ILE A 351 -9.36 -14.41 -6.86
C ILE A 351 -10.58 -13.84 -6.12
N ALA A 352 -10.57 -13.85 -4.79
CA ALA A 352 -11.70 -13.36 -3.98
C ALA A 352 -11.98 -11.87 -4.23
N ASN A 353 -10.94 -11.02 -4.15
CA ASN A 353 -11.09 -9.58 -4.34
C ASN A 353 -11.50 -9.23 -5.78
N ASP A 354 -10.90 -9.88 -6.78
CA ASP A 354 -11.22 -9.62 -8.20
C ASP A 354 -12.61 -10.10 -8.57
N THR A 355 -13.04 -11.27 -8.07
CA THR A 355 -14.40 -11.77 -8.30
C THR A 355 -15.44 -10.83 -7.69
N ALA A 356 -15.22 -10.34 -6.47
CA ALA A 356 -16.09 -9.37 -5.82
C ALA A 356 -16.18 -8.06 -6.64
N ARG A 357 -15.04 -7.56 -7.12
CA ARG A 357 -14.96 -6.35 -7.95
C ARG A 357 -15.65 -6.56 -9.31
N ILE A 358 -15.38 -7.66 -10.00
CA ILE A 358 -16.04 -8.00 -11.28
C ILE A 358 -17.54 -8.05 -11.11
N PHE A 359 -18.02 -8.71 -10.05
CA PHE A 359 -19.45 -8.79 -9.78
C PHE A 359 -20.05 -7.41 -9.52
N SER A 360 -19.45 -6.61 -8.67
CA SER A 360 -19.92 -5.25 -8.33
C SER A 360 -19.92 -4.32 -9.54
N ASP A 361 -18.85 -4.33 -10.33
CA ASP A 361 -18.67 -3.37 -11.43
C ASP A 361 -19.56 -3.69 -12.65
N TYR A 362 -19.80 -4.97 -12.92
CA TYR A 362 -20.40 -5.37 -14.20
C TYR A 362 -21.76 -6.09 -14.07
N TYR A 363 -22.06 -6.72 -12.93
CA TYR A 363 -23.23 -7.58 -12.78
C TYR A 363 -24.24 -7.05 -11.77
N LEU A 364 -23.82 -6.52 -10.64
CA LEU A 364 -24.68 -6.10 -9.54
C LEU A 364 -25.69 -5.03 -10.00
N GLY A 365 -26.98 -5.41 -10.01
CA GLY A 365 -28.07 -4.54 -10.44
C GLY A 365 -28.11 -4.20 -11.94
N LYS A 366 -27.21 -4.77 -12.75
CA LYS A 366 -27.07 -4.47 -14.20
C LYS A 366 -27.49 -5.63 -15.09
N VAL A 367 -27.21 -6.87 -14.66
CA VAL A 367 -27.49 -8.08 -15.44
C VAL A 367 -28.67 -8.84 -14.82
N THR A 368 -29.58 -9.33 -15.68
CA THR A 368 -30.73 -10.14 -15.23
C THR A 368 -30.23 -11.50 -14.72
N ASN A 369 -30.73 -11.94 -13.56
CA ASN A 369 -30.41 -13.26 -13.01
C ASN A 369 -31.27 -14.34 -13.66
N ASP A 370 -30.99 -14.64 -14.91
CA ASP A 370 -31.54 -15.78 -15.66
C ASP A 370 -30.38 -16.69 -16.13
N ASP A 371 -30.71 -17.75 -16.85
CA ASP A 371 -29.70 -18.70 -17.33
C ASP A 371 -28.64 -18.02 -18.21
N THR A 372 -29.06 -17.05 -19.04
CA THR A 372 -28.15 -16.29 -19.91
C THR A 372 -27.22 -15.38 -19.10
N GLY A 373 -27.75 -14.67 -18.11
CA GLY A 373 -26.96 -13.78 -17.24
C GLY A 373 -25.94 -14.57 -16.41
N ARG A 374 -26.32 -15.73 -15.88
CA ARG A 374 -25.42 -16.62 -15.14
C ARG A 374 -24.33 -17.21 -16.02
N GLU A 375 -24.66 -17.58 -17.27
CA GLU A 375 -23.68 -18.06 -18.24
C GLU A 375 -22.67 -16.98 -18.66
N LEU A 376 -23.13 -15.71 -18.81
CA LEU A 376 -22.24 -14.58 -19.04
C LEU A 376 -21.27 -14.39 -17.87
N PHE A 377 -21.75 -14.49 -16.64
CA PHE A 377 -20.89 -14.37 -15.45
C PHE A 377 -19.90 -15.54 -15.35
N LYS A 378 -20.34 -16.77 -15.62
CA LYS A 378 -19.47 -17.94 -15.69
C LYS A 378 -18.34 -17.73 -16.71
N ASN A 379 -18.67 -17.30 -17.92
CA ASN A 379 -17.67 -17.06 -18.97
C ASN A 379 -16.67 -15.97 -18.57
N GLU A 380 -17.08 -14.94 -17.84
CA GLU A 380 -16.18 -13.91 -17.31
C GLU A 380 -15.20 -14.50 -16.29
N LEU A 381 -15.69 -15.32 -15.35
CA LEU A 381 -14.85 -16.01 -14.37
C LEU A 381 -13.88 -16.99 -15.04
N VAL A 382 -14.33 -17.75 -16.05
CA VAL A 382 -13.46 -18.64 -16.83
C VAL A 382 -12.33 -17.85 -17.50
N ASN A 383 -12.65 -16.75 -18.19
CA ASN A 383 -11.65 -15.89 -18.79
C ASN A 383 -10.63 -15.33 -17.79
N TYR A 384 -11.09 -14.98 -16.60
CA TYR A 384 -10.22 -14.52 -15.51
C TYR A 384 -9.28 -15.63 -15.02
N HIS A 385 -9.78 -16.85 -14.81
CA HIS A 385 -8.97 -18.00 -14.41
C HIS A 385 -7.99 -18.46 -15.49
N GLU A 386 -8.33 -18.33 -16.77
CA GLU A 386 -7.39 -18.54 -17.88
C GLU A 386 -6.21 -17.56 -17.83
N GLN A 387 -6.43 -16.31 -17.41
CA GLN A 387 -5.33 -15.36 -17.20
C GLN A 387 -4.41 -15.82 -16.05
N LEU A 388 -4.98 -16.31 -14.92
CA LEU A 388 -4.19 -16.87 -13.81
C LEU A 388 -3.41 -18.12 -14.21
N LEU A 389 -4.01 -18.99 -15.03
CA LEU A 389 -3.36 -20.17 -15.62
C LEU A 389 -2.18 -19.78 -16.50
N ASN A 390 -2.36 -18.79 -17.38
CA ASN A 390 -1.33 -18.30 -18.31
C ASN A 390 -0.10 -17.74 -17.59
N ILE A 391 -0.28 -17.08 -16.45
CA ILE A 391 0.84 -16.60 -15.61
C ILE A 391 1.33 -17.67 -14.63
N ARG A 392 0.79 -18.89 -14.67
CA ARG A 392 1.14 -20.01 -13.77
C ARG A 392 0.89 -19.69 -12.28
N ALA A 393 -0.13 -18.94 -11.99
CA ALA A 393 -0.61 -18.74 -10.62
C ALA A 393 -1.42 -19.94 -10.13
N ILE A 394 -2.16 -20.57 -11.05
CA ILE A 394 -2.93 -21.79 -10.85
C ILE A 394 -2.52 -22.85 -11.88
N GLU A 395 -2.89 -24.11 -11.66
CA GLU A 395 -2.68 -25.22 -12.60
C GLU A 395 -3.95 -26.08 -12.70
N ASN A 396 -3.98 -26.94 -13.74
CA ASN A 396 -5.04 -27.93 -13.99
C ASN A 396 -6.47 -27.37 -14.06
N PHE A 397 -6.64 -26.08 -14.42
CA PHE A 397 -7.93 -25.45 -14.51
C PHE A 397 -8.70 -25.86 -15.78
N ASN A 398 -9.99 -26.16 -15.64
CA ASN A 398 -10.95 -26.43 -16.70
C ASN A 398 -12.21 -25.58 -16.50
N GLN A 399 -12.96 -25.33 -17.57
CA GLN A 399 -14.19 -24.53 -17.51
C GLN A 399 -15.29 -25.15 -16.62
N GLU A 400 -15.26 -26.48 -16.45
CA GLU A 400 -16.18 -27.22 -15.60
C GLU A 400 -15.91 -27.04 -14.11
N ASP A 401 -14.73 -26.52 -13.75
CA ASP A 401 -14.34 -26.21 -12.37
C ASP A 401 -15.12 -25.01 -11.80
N ILE A 402 -15.78 -24.24 -12.68
CA ILE A 402 -16.65 -23.12 -12.30
C ILE A 402 -18.10 -23.47 -12.62
N ILE A 403 -18.92 -23.46 -11.58
CA ILE A 403 -20.37 -23.73 -11.68
C ILE A 403 -21.12 -22.53 -11.10
N VAL A 404 -21.96 -21.89 -11.92
CA VAL A 404 -22.80 -20.75 -11.51
C VAL A 404 -24.26 -21.19 -11.49
N LEU A 405 -24.88 -21.11 -10.32
CA LEU A 405 -26.23 -21.60 -10.05
C LEU A 405 -27.14 -20.47 -9.55
N PRO A 406 -28.48 -20.59 -9.73
CA PRO A 406 -29.41 -19.70 -9.04
C PRO A 406 -29.36 -20.00 -7.53
N GLY A 407 -29.45 -18.95 -6.71
CA GLY A 407 -29.57 -19.07 -5.26
C GLY A 407 -31.00 -19.29 -4.78
N VAL A 408 -31.22 -19.14 -3.48
CA VAL A 408 -32.52 -19.39 -2.84
C VAL A 408 -33.52 -18.30 -3.24
N GLN A 409 -33.08 -17.08 -3.33
CA GLN A 409 -33.93 -15.96 -3.77
C GLN A 409 -33.66 -15.63 -5.26
N LYS A 410 -34.60 -15.00 -5.92
CA LYS A 410 -34.52 -14.69 -7.37
C LYS A 410 -33.32 -13.82 -7.75
N GLN A 411 -32.78 -13.02 -6.80
CA GLN A 411 -31.63 -12.16 -7.00
C GLN A 411 -30.30 -12.83 -6.65
N ASP A 412 -30.33 -14.01 -6.02
CA ASP A 412 -29.11 -14.67 -5.55
C ASP A 412 -28.44 -15.48 -6.67
N VAL A 413 -27.13 -15.41 -6.71
CA VAL A 413 -26.25 -16.23 -7.57
C VAL A 413 -25.28 -16.98 -6.67
N ILE A 414 -25.13 -18.28 -6.90
CA ILE A 414 -24.19 -19.14 -6.20
C ILE A 414 -23.09 -19.54 -7.19
N VAL A 415 -21.84 -19.34 -6.80
CA VAL A 415 -20.68 -19.83 -7.54
C VAL A 415 -19.97 -20.90 -6.71
N ASN A 416 -19.78 -22.06 -7.31
CA ASN A 416 -18.90 -23.11 -6.80
C ASN A 416 -17.69 -23.21 -7.73
N GLU A 417 -16.51 -23.13 -7.14
CA GLU A 417 -15.25 -23.07 -7.86
C GLU A 417 -14.23 -24.02 -7.26
N VAL A 418 -13.46 -24.70 -8.11
CA VAL A 418 -12.33 -25.55 -7.73
C VAL A 418 -11.07 -24.94 -8.32
N VAL A 419 -10.12 -24.57 -7.46
CA VAL A 419 -8.86 -23.94 -7.86
C VAL A 419 -7.68 -24.70 -7.25
N GLN A 420 -6.64 -24.89 -8.06
CA GLN A 420 -5.36 -25.43 -7.62
C GLN A 420 -4.26 -24.38 -7.77
N PRO A 421 -3.97 -23.58 -6.71
CA PRO A 421 -2.85 -22.65 -6.72
C PRO A 421 -1.53 -23.40 -6.86
N THR A 422 -0.58 -22.83 -7.61
CA THR A 422 0.79 -23.35 -7.70
C THR A 422 1.65 -22.80 -6.57
N ASP A 423 2.66 -23.56 -6.15
CA ASP A 423 3.68 -23.04 -5.24
C ASP A 423 5.08 -23.11 -5.85
N SER A 424 6.08 -22.53 -5.17
CA SER A 424 7.46 -22.47 -5.63
C SER A 424 8.22 -23.76 -5.29
N MET A 425 9.22 -24.09 -6.11
CA MET A 425 10.15 -25.18 -5.79
C MET A 425 11.09 -24.77 -4.65
N GLU A 426 10.91 -25.35 -3.46
CA GLU A 426 11.70 -25.01 -2.28
C GLU A 426 12.65 -26.14 -1.82
N LYS A 427 12.38 -27.40 -2.20
CA LYS A 427 13.15 -28.55 -1.75
C LYS A 427 13.50 -29.47 -2.92
N LEU A 428 14.78 -29.72 -3.12
CA LEU A 428 15.30 -30.69 -4.09
C LEU A 428 15.73 -31.96 -3.36
N TYR A 429 15.14 -33.08 -3.73
CA TYR A 429 15.59 -34.42 -3.32
C TYR A 429 16.14 -35.13 -4.55
N MET A 430 17.44 -35.43 -4.56
CA MET A 430 18.10 -36.04 -5.72
C MET A 430 18.87 -37.27 -5.29
N SER A 431 18.66 -38.41 -5.94
CA SER A 431 19.44 -39.65 -5.78
C SER A 431 20.28 -39.86 -7.04
N ILE A 432 21.58 -40.07 -6.89
CA ILE A 432 22.51 -40.32 -8.00
C ILE A 432 23.01 -41.77 -7.81
N GLU A 433 22.76 -42.63 -8.80
CA GLU A 433 23.38 -43.95 -8.88
C GLU A 433 24.66 -43.86 -9.70
N VAL A 434 25.78 -44.24 -9.12
CA VAL A 434 27.08 -44.34 -9.80
C VAL A 434 27.30 -45.79 -10.24
N ARG A 435 27.55 -45.98 -11.54
CA ARG A 435 27.89 -47.29 -12.12
C ARG A 435 29.40 -47.48 -12.25
#